data_e767d7a09818788be2b66dbfeda6ac29
#
_entry.id   e767d7a09818788be2b66dbfeda6ac29
#
_cell.length_a   1.000
_cell.length_b   1.000
_cell.length_c   1.000
_cell.angle_alpha   90.00
_cell.angle_beta   90.00
_cell.angle_gamma   90.00
#
_symmetry.space_group_name_H-M   'P 1'
#
loop_
_entity.id
_entity.type
_entity.pdbx_description
1 polymer ?
#
loop_
_entity_poly.entity_id
_entity_poly.type
_entity_poly.pdbx_seq_one_letter_code
_entity_poly.pdbx_strand_id
1 'polypeptide(L)'
;MMKNITHPTGLFDNSARDYKHITAVPLAAAMGAEIQGVDLSNLTDEAFAEIEAALYRHKLIFFRDQTLSFTDHENVTLRFGEFGTDAYTKGVVGHENIQPVIKEATVETKMVFGSGWHTDSAFLDRPPAIAINYGKDMPPYGGDTLFANSVLAYNSLSPAMKKMIDPLKVWMSAKHVVASMQAERKSKKASELGSLELDVDTQKMIEGTITHWSEPSSLRRKIAICR
;
A
#
# COMPACT_ATOMS: atom_id res chain seq x y z
N MET A 1 9.15 -23.07 -14.66
CA MET A 1 8.33 -22.04 -14.01
C MET A 1 7.33 -21.51 -15.01
N MET A 2 6.03 -21.44 -14.70
CA MET A 2 5.03 -20.96 -15.65
C MET A 2 5.20 -19.45 -15.87
N LYS A 3 5.62 -19.04 -17.09
CA LYS A 3 5.76 -17.62 -17.45
C LYS A 3 4.42 -16.96 -17.83
N ASN A 4 3.42 -17.75 -18.20
CA ASN A 4 2.13 -17.26 -18.68
C ASN A 4 1.05 -17.53 -17.63
N ILE A 5 0.57 -16.47 -16.98
CA ILE A 5 -0.47 -16.52 -15.97
C ILE A 5 -1.56 -15.51 -16.32
N THR A 6 -2.55 -15.97 -17.07
CA THR A 6 -3.75 -15.15 -17.38
C THR A 6 -4.88 -15.53 -16.43
N HIS A 7 -5.60 -14.53 -15.91
CA HIS A 7 -6.76 -14.77 -15.08
C HIS A 7 -7.84 -15.56 -15.85
N PRO A 8 -8.55 -16.52 -15.23
CA PRO A 8 -9.53 -17.37 -15.92
C PRO A 8 -10.62 -16.62 -16.68
N THR A 9 -10.94 -15.39 -16.29
CA THR A 9 -11.89 -14.52 -17.04
C THR A 9 -11.30 -13.93 -18.32
N GLY A 10 -10.00 -14.05 -18.57
CA GLY A 10 -9.31 -13.37 -19.67
C GLY A 10 -9.13 -11.85 -19.51
N LEU A 11 -9.62 -11.27 -18.41
CA LEU A 11 -9.64 -9.81 -18.20
C LEU A 11 -8.34 -9.24 -17.63
N PHE A 12 -7.42 -10.10 -17.20
CA PHE A 12 -6.11 -9.69 -16.69
C PHE A 12 -5.04 -10.72 -17.05
N ASP A 13 -3.94 -10.22 -17.60
CA ASP A 13 -2.75 -11.02 -17.91
C ASP A 13 -1.61 -10.62 -16.97
N ASN A 14 -1.31 -11.49 -16.00
CA ASN A 14 -0.22 -11.33 -15.05
C ASN A 14 1.07 -12.05 -15.51
N SER A 15 1.18 -12.45 -16.79
CA SER A 15 2.35 -13.14 -17.30
C SER A 15 3.61 -12.27 -17.18
N ALA A 16 4.73 -12.92 -16.87
CA ALA A 16 6.04 -12.27 -16.87
C ALA A 16 6.41 -11.76 -18.25
N ARG A 17 7.18 -10.68 -18.29
CA ARG A 17 7.92 -10.22 -19.48
C ARG A 17 9.39 -10.59 -19.35
N ASP A 18 10.08 -10.63 -20.46
CA ASP A 18 11.53 -10.74 -20.44
C ASP A 18 12.11 -9.34 -20.16
N TYR A 19 12.62 -9.20 -18.94
CA TYR A 19 13.37 -8.04 -18.50
C TYR A 19 14.87 -8.34 -18.61
N LYS A 20 15.69 -7.31 -18.75
CA LYS A 20 17.14 -7.46 -18.91
C LYS A 20 17.87 -7.38 -17.56
N HIS A 21 17.38 -6.57 -16.65
CA HIS A 21 18.05 -6.25 -15.38
C HIS A 21 17.36 -6.85 -14.16
N ILE A 22 16.14 -7.35 -14.31
CA ILE A 22 15.37 -7.99 -13.23
C ILE A 22 14.76 -9.30 -13.71
N THR A 23 14.32 -10.11 -12.75
CA THR A 23 13.44 -11.26 -13.05
C THR A 23 12.12 -11.05 -12.31
N ALA A 24 11.01 -10.95 -13.04
CA ALA A 24 9.68 -10.90 -12.44
C ALA A 24 9.04 -12.29 -12.46
N VAL A 25 8.67 -12.78 -11.26
CA VAL A 25 8.04 -14.08 -11.07
C VAL A 25 6.60 -13.86 -10.61
N PRO A 26 5.60 -14.06 -11.51
CA PRO A 26 4.20 -13.86 -11.14
C PRO A 26 3.77 -14.77 -10.00
N LEU A 27 2.95 -14.24 -9.07
CA LEU A 27 2.43 -14.96 -7.90
C LEU A 27 1.09 -15.63 -8.17
N ALA A 28 0.17 -14.88 -8.74
CA ALA A 28 -1.21 -15.32 -8.94
C ALA A 28 -1.77 -14.76 -10.26
N ALA A 29 -2.82 -15.38 -10.76
CA ALA A 29 -3.47 -14.93 -11.99
C ALA A 29 -4.14 -13.55 -11.84
N ALA A 30 -4.51 -13.14 -10.62
CA ALA A 30 -5.19 -11.88 -10.38
C ALA A 30 -4.24 -10.68 -10.29
N MET A 31 -3.03 -10.87 -9.74
CA MET A 31 -2.00 -9.83 -9.58
C MET A 31 -0.77 -10.37 -8.86
N GLY A 32 0.27 -9.54 -8.81
CA GLY A 32 1.45 -9.72 -7.98
C GLY A 32 2.59 -10.42 -8.68
N ALA A 33 3.82 -9.94 -8.44
CA ALA A 33 5.04 -10.59 -8.85
C ALA A 33 6.15 -10.40 -7.82
N GLU A 34 6.97 -11.43 -7.64
CA GLU A 34 8.25 -11.32 -6.97
C GLU A 34 9.29 -10.77 -7.95
N ILE A 35 10.03 -9.78 -7.52
CA ILE A 35 11.15 -9.21 -8.29
C ILE A 35 12.46 -9.74 -7.69
N GLN A 36 13.25 -10.38 -8.54
CA GLN A 36 14.52 -11.01 -8.18
C GLN A 36 15.67 -10.39 -8.95
N GLY A 37 16.90 -10.58 -8.43
CA GLY A 37 18.14 -10.19 -9.10
C GLY A 37 18.55 -8.75 -8.87
N VAL A 38 17.99 -8.05 -7.87
CA VAL A 38 18.32 -6.66 -7.53
C VAL A 38 18.56 -6.49 -6.03
N ASP A 39 19.39 -5.52 -5.73
CA ASP A 39 19.59 -4.93 -4.41
C ASP A 39 19.00 -3.52 -4.42
N LEU A 40 17.96 -3.31 -3.60
CA LEU A 40 17.27 -2.02 -3.54
C LEU A 40 18.13 -0.90 -2.95
N SER A 41 19.15 -1.23 -2.16
CA SER A 41 20.09 -0.23 -1.63
C SER A 41 21.05 0.32 -2.69
N ASN A 42 21.17 -0.37 -3.85
CA ASN A 42 22.09 -0.01 -4.93
C ASN A 42 21.45 -0.22 -6.31
N LEU A 43 20.33 0.44 -6.56
CA LEU A 43 19.59 0.32 -7.83
C LEU A 43 20.19 1.20 -8.94
N THR A 44 20.44 0.58 -10.10
CA THR A 44 20.72 1.35 -11.34
C THR A 44 19.43 1.92 -11.92
N ASP A 45 19.57 2.92 -12.82
CA ASP A 45 18.41 3.54 -13.47
C ASP A 45 17.69 2.55 -14.40
N GLU A 46 18.42 1.67 -15.07
CA GLU A 46 17.86 0.65 -15.95
C GLU A 46 17.06 -0.38 -15.16
N ALA A 47 17.59 -0.88 -14.04
CA ALA A 47 16.88 -1.81 -13.18
C ALA A 47 15.62 -1.16 -12.57
N PHE A 48 15.71 0.10 -12.16
CA PHE A 48 14.56 0.84 -11.65
C PHE A 48 13.44 1.00 -12.69
N ALA A 49 13.79 1.36 -13.93
CA ALA A 49 12.80 1.48 -15.01
C ALA A 49 12.05 0.16 -15.26
N GLU A 50 12.75 -0.97 -15.18
CA GLU A 50 12.12 -2.29 -15.30
C GLU A 50 11.27 -2.63 -14.07
N ILE A 51 11.68 -2.26 -12.85
CA ILE A 51 10.88 -2.41 -11.62
C ILE A 51 9.59 -1.61 -11.73
N GLU A 52 9.68 -0.36 -12.17
CA GLU A 52 8.50 0.49 -12.37
C GLU A 52 7.54 -0.13 -13.40
N ALA A 53 8.05 -0.59 -14.54
CA ALA A 53 7.26 -1.28 -15.55
C ALA A 53 6.61 -2.56 -15.00
N ALA A 54 7.32 -3.32 -14.18
CA ALA A 54 6.79 -4.51 -13.51
C ALA A 54 5.68 -4.15 -12.50
N LEU A 55 5.84 -3.08 -11.71
CA LEU A 55 4.82 -2.58 -10.80
C LEU A 55 3.53 -2.20 -11.54
N TYR A 56 3.65 -1.48 -12.66
CA TYR A 56 2.48 -1.11 -13.48
C TYR A 56 1.79 -2.32 -14.09
N ARG A 57 2.55 -3.33 -14.48
CA ARG A 57 2.01 -4.57 -15.04
C ARG A 57 1.32 -5.43 -13.97
N HIS A 58 2.04 -5.76 -12.92
CA HIS A 58 1.63 -6.74 -11.93
C HIS A 58 0.75 -6.15 -10.79
N LYS A 59 0.64 -4.83 -10.66
CA LYS A 59 -0.16 -4.07 -9.67
C LYS A 59 0.36 -4.16 -8.23
N LEU A 60 1.08 -5.20 -7.90
CA LEU A 60 1.78 -5.47 -6.67
C LEU A 60 3.11 -6.10 -7.02
N ILE A 61 4.19 -5.61 -6.47
CA ILE A 61 5.48 -6.29 -6.51
C ILE A 61 6.03 -6.45 -5.11
N PHE A 62 6.84 -7.47 -4.91
CA PHE A 62 7.57 -7.63 -3.66
C PHE A 62 8.98 -8.14 -3.90
N PHE A 63 9.83 -7.88 -2.94
CA PHE A 63 11.24 -8.22 -2.94
C PHE A 63 11.54 -9.01 -1.67
N ARG A 64 12.36 -10.07 -1.79
CA ARG A 64 12.86 -10.83 -0.65
C ARG A 64 14.30 -10.50 -0.39
N ASP A 65 14.76 -10.85 0.81
CA ASP A 65 16.18 -10.82 1.21
C ASP A 65 16.81 -9.43 1.03
N GLN A 66 16.05 -8.37 1.31
CA GLN A 66 16.53 -7.00 1.23
C GLN A 66 16.93 -6.50 2.63
N THR A 67 18.07 -5.83 2.71
CA THR A 67 18.52 -5.15 3.92
C THR A 67 18.64 -3.67 3.64
N LEU A 68 17.69 -2.88 4.12
CA LEU A 68 17.64 -1.43 3.90
C LEU A 68 17.84 -0.68 5.22
N SER A 69 18.66 0.36 5.18
CA SER A 69 18.59 1.44 6.16
C SER A 69 17.32 2.27 5.93
N PHE A 70 16.98 3.14 6.87
CA PHE A 70 15.88 4.10 6.65
C PHE A 70 16.17 5.03 5.47
N THR A 71 17.42 5.47 5.33
CA THR A 71 17.85 6.29 4.20
C THR A 71 17.69 5.55 2.85
N ASP A 72 18.05 4.26 2.79
CA ASP A 72 17.86 3.48 1.57
C ASP A 72 16.38 3.34 1.22
N HIS A 73 15.52 3.12 2.23
CA HIS A 73 14.07 3.04 2.03
C HIS A 73 13.51 4.37 1.51
N GLU A 74 13.93 5.52 2.06
CA GLU A 74 13.55 6.85 1.57
C GLU A 74 14.06 7.08 0.14
N ASN A 75 15.32 6.74 -0.16
CA ASN A 75 15.90 6.88 -1.48
C ASN A 75 15.15 6.06 -2.55
N VAL A 76 14.82 4.81 -2.25
CA VAL A 76 14.01 3.97 -3.15
C VAL A 76 12.63 4.59 -3.36
N THR A 77 12.01 5.10 -2.30
CA THR A 77 10.68 5.73 -2.36
C THR A 77 10.71 6.97 -3.27
N LEU A 78 11.71 7.83 -3.12
CA LEU A 78 11.87 9.04 -3.91
C LEU A 78 12.08 8.79 -5.41
N ARG A 79 12.53 7.61 -5.80
CA ARG A 79 12.59 7.23 -7.22
C ARG A 79 11.20 7.08 -7.86
N PHE A 80 10.17 6.75 -7.07
CA PHE A 80 8.79 6.67 -7.54
C PHE A 80 8.05 8.00 -7.48
N GLY A 81 8.61 9.02 -6.81
CA GLY A 81 8.03 10.34 -6.68
C GLY A 81 8.20 10.94 -5.29
N GLU A 82 7.57 12.07 -5.07
CA GLU A 82 7.58 12.76 -3.79
C GLU A 82 6.86 11.95 -2.69
N PHE A 83 7.26 12.17 -1.45
CA PHE A 83 6.59 11.58 -0.31
C PHE A 83 5.14 12.05 -0.20
N GLY A 84 4.26 11.12 0.13
CA GLY A 84 2.88 11.42 0.50
C GLY A 84 2.79 11.98 1.92
N THR A 85 1.62 12.53 2.24
CA THR A 85 1.32 12.99 3.60
C THR A 85 0.67 11.88 4.41
N ASP A 86 1.11 11.69 5.65
CA ASP A 86 0.41 10.83 6.63
C ASP A 86 -0.35 11.67 7.65
N ALA A 87 -1.59 11.25 7.92
CA ALA A 87 -2.46 11.92 8.89
C ALA A 87 -2.53 11.22 10.25
N TYR A 88 -1.88 10.06 10.41
CA TYR A 88 -2.09 9.20 11.58
C TYR A 88 -0.93 9.13 12.54
N THR A 89 0.30 9.23 12.03
CA THR A 89 1.50 8.98 12.82
C THR A 89 2.55 10.05 12.59
N LYS A 90 3.39 10.23 13.60
CA LYS A 90 4.68 10.91 13.43
C LYS A 90 5.65 9.86 12.92
N GLY A 91 6.42 10.19 11.90
CA GLY A 91 7.44 9.30 11.35
C GLY A 91 8.53 8.94 12.38
N VAL A 92 9.45 8.10 11.96
CA VAL A 92 10.64 7.78 12.73
C VAL A 92 11.49 9.04 12.93
N VAL A 93 12.05 9.24 14.12
CA VAL A 93 12.93 10.39 14.40
C VAL A 93 14.11 10.43 13.42
N GLY A 94 14.25 11.55 12.70
CA GLY A 94 15.24 11.73 11.64
C GLY A 94 14.85 11.12 10.28
N HIS A 95 13.68 10.49 10.19
CA HIS A 95 13.10 9.89 8.98
C HIS A 95 11.57 10.01 9.02
N GLU A 96 11.09 11.24 9.05
CA GLU A 96 9.68 11.57 9.30
C GLU A 96 8.72 11.04 8.22
N ASN A 97 9.27 10.69 7.04
CA ASN A 97 8.51 10.10 5.94
C ASN A 97 8.32 8.57 6.09
N ILE A 98 8.96 7.94 7.06
CA ILE A 98 8.81 6.51 7.35
C ILE A 98 7.85 6.34 8.52
N GLN A 99 6.71 5.72 8.26
CA GLN A 99 5.67 5.48 9.24
C GLN A 99 5.86 4.08 9.88
N PRO A 100 6.17 3.99 11.18
CA PRO A 100 6.33 2.71 11.83
C PRO A 100 4.96 2.05 12.09
N VAL A 101 4.79 0.81 11.63
CA VAL A 101 3.66 -0.04 11.98
C VAL A 101 4.16 -1.11 12.93
N ILE A 102 3.94 -0.90 14.23
CA ILE A 102 4.46 -1.78 15.28
C ILE A 102 3.30 -2.48 15.97
N LYS A 103 3.39 -3.79 16.11
CA LYS A 103 2.49 -4.60 16.91
C LYS A 103 3.31 -5.57 17.77
N GLU A 104 3.41 -5.27 19.04
CA GLU A 104 4.05 -6.18 20.01
C GLU A 104 3.17 -7.40 20.31
N ALA A 105 3.77 -8.58 20.37
CA ALA A 105 3.06 -9.84 20.62
C ALA A 105 2.33 -9.86 21.98
N THR A 106 2.83 -9.08 22.95
CA THR A 106 2.29 -9.01 24.33
C THR A 106 1.16 -8.01 24.47
N VAL A 107 0.89 -7.18 23.46
CA VAL A 107 -0.15 -6.15 23.53
C VAL A 107 -1.47 -6.70 22.96
N GLU A 108 -2.44 -6.93 23.85
CA GLU A 108 -3.82 -7.18 23.42
C GLU A 108 -4.44 -5.90 22.86
N THR A 109 -4.83 -5.94 21.61
CA THR A 109 -5.57 -4.85 20.95
C THR A 109 -6.87 -5.39 20.36
N LYS A 110 -7.96 -4.65 20.57
CA LYS A 110 -9.26 -4.97 19.97
C LYS A 110 -9.31 -4.58 18.49
N MET A 111 -8.52 -3.60 18.09
CA MET A 111 -8.44 -3.11 16.71
C MET A 111 -7.04 -3.36 16.15
N VAL A 112 -6.98 -4.17 15.10
CA VAL A 112 -5.74 -4.36 14.33
C VAL A 112 -5.77 -3.39 13.17
N PHE A 113 -4.73 -2.54 13.08
CA PHE A 113 -4.59 -1.62 11.97
C PHE A 113 -4.56 -2.39 10.63
N GLY A 114 -5.39 -1.98 9.69
CA GLY A 114 -5.48 -2.65 8.40
C GLY A 114 -6.28 -3.96 8.36
N SER A 115 -7.05 -4.29 9.41
CA SER A 115 -7.83 -5.55 9.46
C SER A 115 -9.01 -5.63 8.48
N GLY A 116 -9.43 -4.52 7.89
CA GLY A 116 -10.48 -4.49 6.88
C GLY A 116 -9.94 -4.17 5.49
N TRP A 117 -10.69 -4.55 4.44
CA TRP A 117 -10.38 -4.13 3.07
C TRP A 117 -10.41 -2.60 2.96
N HIS A 118 -9.34 -2.02 2.51
CA HIS A 118 -9.19 -0.58 2.39
C HIS A 118 -8.24 -0.20 1.25
N THR A 119 -8.26 1.06 0.92
CA THR A 119 -7.23 1.73 0.13
C THR A 119 -6.58 2.78 1.01
N ASP A 120 -5.26 2.85 1.04
CA ASP A 120 -4.54 3.77 1.93
C ASP A 120 -4.87 5.21 1.62
N SER A 121 -5.19 5.97 2.67
CA SER A 121 -5.37 7.43 2.64
C SER A 121 -6.27 7.95 1.53
N ALA A 122 -7.33 7.20 1.17
CA ALA A 122 -8.29 7.56 0.12
C ALA A 122 -9.06 8.85 0.40
N PHE A 123 -9.02 9.33 1.63
CA PHE A 123 -9.67 10.55 2.11
C PHE A 123 -8.85 11.83 1.84
N LEU A 124 -7.60 11.71 1.42
CA LEU A 124 -6.77 12.86 1.08
C LEU A 124 -7.11 13.40 -0.30
N ASP A 125 -6.99 14.71 -0.50
CA ASP A 125 -7.15 15.36 -1.81
C ASP A 125 -6.11 14.85 -2.83
N ARG A 126 -4.90 14.56 -2.35
CA ARG A 126 -3.83 13.94 -3.13
C ARG A 126 -3.40 12.63 -2.47
N PRO A 127 -4.14 11.55 -2.69
CA PRO A 127 -3.81 10.28 -2.08
C PRO A 127 -2.53 9.67 -2.67
N PRO A 128 -1.73 8.92 -1.89
CA PRO A 128 -0.51 8.31 -2.40
C PRO A 128 -0.83 7.31 -3.53
N ALA A 129 -0.14 7.45 -4.66
CA ALA A 129 -0.30 6.53 -5.80
C ALA A 129 0.34 5.16 -5.55
N ILE A 130 1.41 5.14 -4.75
CA ILE A 130 2.19 3.94 -4.42
C ILE A 130 2.42 3.94 -2.91
N ALA A 131 2.27 2.77 -2.28
CA ALA A 131 2.67 2.55 -0.90
C ALA A 131 3.78 1.49 -0.87
N ILE A 132 4.86 1.78 -0.15
CA ILE A 132 6.03 0.91 -0.02
C ILE A 132 6.13 0.47 1.44
N ASN A 133 6.01 -0.84 1.68
CA ASN A 133 6.11 -1.43 3.00
C ASN A 133 7.41 -2.22 3.12
N TYR A 134 8.17 -2.00 4.19
CA TYR A 134 9.36 -2.79 4.53
C TYR A 134 9.12 -3.59 5.81
N GLY A 135 9.11 -4.91 5.69
CA GLY A 135 9.03 -5.84 6.83
C GLY A 135 10.39 -5.95 7.50
N LYS A 136 10.58 -5.27 8.64
CA LYS A 136 11.84 -5.24 9.36
C LYS A 136 11.94 -6.36 10.40
N ASP A 137 10.88 -6.54 11.17
CA ASP A 137 10.77 -7.52 12.25
C ASP A 137 9.44 -8.26 12.09
N MET A 138 9.47 -9.38 11.41
CA MET A 138 8.26 -10.11 11.05
C MET A 138 8.26 -11.48 11.71
N PRO A 139 7.11 -11.93 12.25
CA PRO A 139 7.00 -13.28 12.77
C PRO A 139 7.16 -14.31 11.64
N PRO A 140 7.62 -15.54 11.95
CA PRO A 140 7.83 -16.57 10.94
C PRO A 140 6.52 -17.08 10.30
N TYR A 141 5.37 -16.80 10.92
CA TYR A 141 4.03 -17.15 10.44
C TYR A 141 2.97 -16.20 11.00
N GLY A 142 1.86 -16.07 10.29
CA GLY A 142 0.74 -15.19 10.64
C GLY A 142 0.99 -13.72 10.25
N GLY A 143 -0.06 -12.94 10.35
CA GLY A 143 -0.03 -11.52 9.99
C GLY A 143 0.05 -11.27 8.48
N ASP A 144 -0.46 -12.19 7.67
CA ASP A 144 -0.46 -12.07 6.21
C ASP A 144 -1.19 -10.82 5.75
N THR A 145 -0.62 -10.13 4.76
CA THR A 145 -1.28 -9.03 4.09
C THR A 145 -1.92 -9.52 2.80
N LEU A 146 -3.23 -9.34 2.71
CA LEU A 146 -4.01 -9.71 1.53
C LEU A 146 -4.22 -8.52 0.62
N PHE A 147 -4.13 -8.74 -0.69
CA PHE A 147 -4.34 -7.72 -1.70
C PHE A 147 -5.41 -8.15 -2.70
N ALA A 148 -6.22 -7.19 -3.15
CA ALA A 148 -7.23 -7.39 -4.18
C ALA A 148 -6.99 -6.46 -5.38
N ASN A 149 -7.15 -7.02 -6.60
CA ASN A 149 -7.05 -6.25 -7.83
C ASN A 149 -8.38 -5.57 -8.14
N SER A 150 -8.52 -4.30 -7.75
CA SER A 150 -9.74 -3.52 -7.98
C SER A 150 -10.01 -3.24 -9.47
N VAL A 151 -8.97 -3.20 -10.33
CA VAL A 151 -9.13 -3.11 -11.79
C VAL A 151 -9.84 -4.34 -12.31
N LEU A 152 -9.35 -5.51 -11.92
CA LEU A 152 -9.94 -6.78 -12.33
C LEU A 152 -11.37 -6.90 -11.80
N ALA A 153 -11.60 -6.51 -10.54
CA ALA A 153 -12.94 -6.49 -9.94
C ALA A 153 -13.90 -5.62 -10.75
N TYR A 154 -13.51 -4.37 -11.05
CA TYR A 154 -14.32 -3.47 -11.87
C TYR A 154 -14.55 -4.02 -13.29
N ASN A 155 -13.50 -4.52 -13.94
CA ASN A 155 -13.61 -5.07 -15.30
C ASN A 155 -14.52 -6.30 -15.36
N SER A 156 -14.65 -7.03 -14.26
CA SER A 156 -15.53 -8.21 -14.15
C SER A 156 -17.00 -7.86 -13.95
N LEU A 157 -17.33 -6.59 -13.71
CA LEU A 157 -18.73 -6.16 -13.59
C LEU A 157 -19.43 -6.20 -14.94
N SER A 158 -20.74 -6.51 -14.92
CA SER A 158 -21.57 -6.41 -16.11
C SER A 158 -21.68 -4.96 -16.62
N PRO A 159 -21.95 -4.74 -17.92
CA PRO A 159 -22.17 -3.39 -18.44
C PRO A 159 -23.27 -2.62 -17.70
N ALA A 160 -24.33 -3.30 -17.27
CA ALA A 160 -25.41 -2.69 -16.51
C ALA A 160 -24.93 -2.20 -15.14
N MET A 161 -24.12 -3.01 -14.44
CA MET A 161 -23.54 -2.63 -13.14
C MET A 161 -22.58 -1.45 -13.29
N LYS A 162 -21.69 -1.46 -14.29
CA LYS A 162 -20.80 -0.32 -14.58
C LYS A 162 -21.59 0.96 -14.80
N LYS A 163 -22.62 0.92 -15.69
CA LYS A 163 -23.48 2.07 -15.93
C LYS A 163 -24.16 2.61 -14.67
N MET A 164 -24.50 1.73 -13.73
CA MET A 164 -25.11 2.11 -12.45
C MET A 164 -24.13 2.79 -11.52
N ILE A 165 -22.89 2.28 -11.42
CA ILE A 165 -21.90 2.78 -10.42
C ILE A 165 -21.03 3.92 -10.93
N ASP A 166 -20.80 4.05 -12.25
CA ASP A 166 -19.93 5.07 -12.84
C ASP A 166 -20.30 6.52 -12.43
N PRO A 167 -21.58 6.91 -12.34
CA PRO A 167 -21.94 8.27 -11.91
C PRO A 167 -21.90 8.46 -10.38
N LEU A 168 -21.71 7.40 -9.60
CA LEU A 168 -21.74 7.50 -8.14
C LEU A 168 -20.47 8.19 -7.60
N LYS A 169 -20.66 8.93 -6.54
CA LYS A 169 -19.60 9.58 -5.79
C LYS A 169 -19.60 9.04 -4.36
N VAL A 170 -18.42 8.90 -3.80
CA VAL A 170 -18.25 8.47 -2.40
C VAL A 170 -17.55 9.57 -1.64
N TRP A 171 -18.07 9.88 -0.45
CA TRP A 171 -17.39 10.69 0.52
C TRP A 171 -16.42 9.80 1.32
N MET A 172 -15.12 10.00 1.12
CA MET A 172 -14.07 9.29 1.84
C MET A 172 -13.59 10.15 3.00
N SER A 173 -13.73 9.66 4.22
CA SER A 173 -13.33 10.38 5.44
C SER A 173 -12.67 9.44 6.45
N ALA A 174 -11.64 9.93 7.12
CA ALA A 174 -10.95 9.22 8.20
C ALA A 174 -11.52 9.53 9.60
N LYS A 175 -12.52 10.40 9.72
CA LYS A 175 -13.06 10.83 11.03
C LYS A 175 -13.43 9.68 11.96
N HIS A 176 -14.11 8.66 11.43
CA HIS A 176 -14.51 7.50 12.23
C HIS A 176 -13.33 6.68 12.72
N VAL A 177 -12.33 6.48 11.88
CA VAL A 177 -11.11 5.73 12.23
C VAL A 177 -10.36 6.46 13.34
N VAL A 178 -10.15 7.76 13.17
CA VAL A 178 -9.47 8.61 14.15
C VAL A 178 -10.23 8.65 15.48
N ALA A 179 -11.55 8.83 15.45
CA ALA A 179 -12.37 8.81 16.66
C ALA A 179 -12.30 7.48 17.41
N SER A 180 -12.29 6.35 16.69
CA SER A 180 -12.14 5.02 17.29
C SER A 180 -10.78 4.83 17.93
N MET A 181 -9.71 5.28 17.27
CA MET A 181 -8.34 5.25 17.80
C MET A 181 -8.21 6.10 19.07
N GLN A 182 -8.80 7.30 19.08
CA GLN A 182 -8.80 8.18 20.24
C GLN A 182 -9.59 7.57 21.42
N ALA A 183 -10.74 6.95 21.15
CA ALA A 183 -11.54 6.30 22.17
C ALA A 183 -10.80 5.10 22.80
N GLU A 184 -10.11 4.29 22.00
CA GLU A 184 -9.31 3.18 22.48
C GLU A 184 -8.11 3.64 23.33
N ARG A 185 -7.45 4.71 22.93
CA ARG A 185 -6.34 5.32 23.71
C ARG A 185 -6.81 5.88 25.06
N LYS A 186 -7.99 6.50 25.11
CA LYS A 186 -8.58 6.98 26.36
C LYS A 186 -8.97 5.87 27.32
N SER A 187 -9.36 4.70 26.80
CA SER A 187 -9.77 3.53 27.61
C SER A 187 -8.59 2.77 28.21
N LYS A 188 -7.43 2.79 27.56
CA LYS A 188 -6.19 2.25 28.11
C LYS A 188 -5.53 3.36 28.90
N LYS A 189 -5.39 3.21 30.25
CA LYS A 189 -4.72 4.19 31.11
C LYS A 189 -3.47 4.75 30.39
N ALA A 190 -3.59 6.00 29.96
CA ALA A 190 -2.76 6.65 28.96
C ALA A 190 -1.37 7.07 29.44
N SER A 191 -0.62 6.20 30.10
CA SER A 191 0.75 6.54 30.54
C SER A 191 1.85 6.29 29.51
N GLU A 192 1.56 5.59 28.40
CA GLU A 192 2.63 5.15 27.47
C GLU A 192 2.41 5.52 25.98
N LEU A 193 1.21 5.91 25.57
CA LEU A 193 0.98 6.40 24.20
C LEU A 193 0.62 7.87 24.25
N GLY A 194 1.51 8.71 23.71
CA GLY A 194 1.30 10.15 23.62
C GLY A 194 -0.08 10.52 23.09
N SER A 195 -0.65 11.64 23.55
CA SER A 195 -1.92 12.16 23.08
C SER A 195 -1.88 12.36 21.56
N LEU A 196 -2.84 11.80 20.84
CA LEU A 196 -3.08 12.13 19.44
C LEU A 196 -3.81 13.45 19.41
N GLU A 197 -3.16 14.55 19.78
CA GLU A 197 -3.64 15.89 19.50
C GLU A 197 -3.39 16.16 18.02
N LEU A 198 -4.46 16.10 17.24
CA LEU A 198 -4.42 16.48 15.84
C LEU A 198 -4.37 18.00 15.76
N ASP A 199 -3.40 18.54 15.08
CA ASP A 199 -3.39 19.94 14.71
C ASP A 199 -4.53 20.28 13.73
N VAL A 200 -4.77 21.57 13.51
CA VAL A 200 -5.90 22.06 12.68
C VAL A 200 -5.79 21.55 11.24
N ASP A 201 -4.60 21.43 10.70
CA ASP A 201 -4.40 21.00 9.32
C ASP A 201 -4.64 19.48 9.17
N THR A 202 -4.17 18.70 10.11
CA THR A 202 -4.49 17.27 10.19
C THR A 202 -6.00 17.04 10.38
N GLN A 203 -6.68 17.86 11.20
CA GLN A 203 -8.13 17.79 11.35
C GLN A 203 -8.86 18.03 10.02
N LYS A 204 -8.44 19.01 9.23
CA LYS A 204 -8.99 19.27 7.90
C LYS A 204 -8.73 18.11 6.95
N MET A 205 -7.52 17.56 6.96
CA MET A 205 -7.15 16.42 6.08
C MET A 205 -8.05 15.20 6.31
N ILE A 206 -8.39 14.86 7.55
CA ILE A 206 -9.25 13.73 7.87
C ILE A 206 -10.74 13.97 7.57
N GLU A 207 -11.16 15.21 7.31
CA GLU A 207 -12.56 15.50 6.93
C GLU A 207 -12.98 14.76 5.69
N GLY A 208 -12.05 14.56 4.75
CA GLY A 208 -12.25 13.72 3.60
C GLY A 208 -12.55 14.48 2.32
N THR A 209 -12.61 13.75 1.26
CA THR A 209 -12.86 14.25 -0.10
C THR A 209 -13.90 13.43 -0.83
N ILE A 210 -14.46 13.99 -1.90
CA ILE A 210 -15.37 13.28 -2.79
C ILE A 210 -14.54 12.63 -3.90
N THR A 211 -14.69 11.32 -4.05
CA THR A 211 -14.04 10.59 -5.13
C THR A 211 -15.05 9.86 -6.01
N HIS A 212 -14.73 9.64 -7.28
CA HIS A 212 -15.53 8.84 -8.19
C HIS A 212 -15.17 7.36 -8.06
N TRP A 213 -16.18 6.49 -8.06
CA TRP A 213 -16.00 5.04 -7.96
C TRP A 213 -15.23 4.44 -9.14
N SER A 214 -15.41 5.01 -10.33
CA SER A 214 -14.95 4.45 -11.59
C SER A 214 -13.60 4.99 -12.09
N GLU A 215 -12.93 5.88 -11.37
CA GLU A 215 -11.66 6.41 -11.85
C GLU A 215 -10.53 5.36 -11.77
N PRO A 216 -10.08 4.84 -12.93
CA PRO A 216 -8.94 3.88 -12.96
C PRO A 216 -7.63 4.49 -12.44
N SER A 217 -7.53 5.82 -12.41
CA SER A 217 -6.39 6.57 -11.87
C SER A 217 -6.23 6.41 -10.35
N SER A 218 -7.30 6.01 -9.65
CA SER A 218 -7.25 5.68 -8.22
C SER A 218 -6.64 4.31 -7.93
N LEU A 219 -6.17 3.59 -8.94
CA LEU A 219 -5.54 2.28 -8.79
C LEU A 219 -4.18 2.45 -8.16
N ARG A 220 -4.17 2.34 -6.86
CA ARG A 220 -2.96 2.41 -6.05
C ARG A 220 -2.20 1.10 -6.14
N ARG A 221 -0.90 1.23 -6.22
CA ARG A 221 0.01 0.12 -6.34
C ARG A 221 0.70 -0.11 -5.00
N LYS A 222 1.11 -1.33 -4.77
CA LYS A 222 1.81 -1.71 -3.55
C LYS A 222 3.17 -2.30 -3.88
N ILE A 223 4.13 -1.93 -3.07
CA ILE A 223 5.45 -2.53 -3.04
C ILE A 223 5.66 -3.08 -1.63
N ALA A 224 5.95 -4.36 -1.54
CA ALA A 224 6.33 -4.99 -0.29
C ALA A 224 7.80 -5.42 -0.35
N ILE A 225 8.55 -5.06 0.67
CA ILE A 225 9.97 -5.38 0.81
C ILE A 225 10.11 -6.24 2.06
N CYS A 226 10.71 -7.42 1.92
CA CYS A 226 10.95 -8.34 3.02
C CYS A 226 12.45 -8.44 3.31
N ARG A 227 12.78 -8.55 4.58
CA ARG A 227 14.12 -8.85 5.07
C ARG A 227 14.40 -10.34 5.03
#